data_9693351e41325c79eb0a22c6fed17fa4
#
_entry.id   9693351e41325c79eb0a22c6fed17fa4
#
_cell.length_a   1.000
_cell.length_b   1.000
_cell.length_c   1.000
_cell.angle_alpha   90.00
_cell.angle_beta   90.00
_cell.angle_gamma   90.00
#
_symmetry.space_group_name_H-M   'P 1'
#
loop_
_entity.id
_entity.type
_entity.pdbx_description
1 polymer ?
#
loop_
_entity_poly.entity_id
_entity_poly.type
_entity_poly.pdbx_seq_one_letter_code
_entity_poly.pdbx_strand_id
1 'polypeptide(L)' 'MRMSNTPERRPNMQQIGEAAGVSKSAVSLALRNDPRIPEATRQRIQTIAREMGYR' A
#
# COMPACT_ATOMS: atom_id res chain seq x y z
N MET A 1 1.15 -25.46 2.96
CA MET A 1 1.49 -25.06 2.91
C MET A 1 1.64 -24.46 2.44
N ARG A 2 1.57 -24.16 2.49
CA ARG A 2 1.81 -23.47 2.20
C ARG A 2 2.07 -22.65 1.95
N MET A 3 2.02 -22.42 1.96
CA MET A 3 2.44 -21.67 1.80
C MET A 3 2.65 -20.87 1.45
N SER A 4 2.54 -20.62 1.44
CA SER A 4 2.88 -19.86 1.24
C SER A 4 3.13 -19.09 0.98
N ASN A 5 3.09 -18.85 1.13
CA ASN A 5 3.42 -18.13 1.01
C ASN A 5 4.01 -17.48 0.62
N THR A 6 4.21 -17.29 0.60
CA THR A 6 4.80 -16.66 0.29
C THR A 6 5.18 -15.97 0.00
N PRO A 7 5.12 -15.78 -0.06
CA PRO A 7 5.60 -14.99 -0.33
C PRO A 7 5.82 -14.17 -0.44
N GLU A 8 5.47 -14.09 -0.11
CA GLU A 8 5.73 -13.42 -0.13
C GLU A 8 6.61 -12.35 -0.14
N ARG A 9 7.29 -12.16 -0.60
CA ARG A 9 8.22 -11.13 -0.81
C ARG A 9 7.74 -10.05 -1.67
N ARG A 10 6.74 -10.33 -2.42
CA ARG A 10 6.13 -9.36 -3.30
C ARG A 10 5.30 -8.41 -2.49
N PRO A 11 5.51 -7.09 -2.60
CA PRO A 11 4.69 -6.14 -1.85
C PRO A 11 3.25 -6.17 -2.33
N ASN A 12 2.33 -5.93 -1.40
CA ASN A 12 0.92 -5.84 -1.74
C ASN A 12 0.28 -4.70 -0.95
N MET A 13 -0.97 -4.41 -1.26
CA MET A 13 -1.64 -3.27 -0.65
C MET A 13 -1.78 -3.42 0.85
N GLN A 14 -1.93 -4.64 1.33
CA GLN A 14 -2.03 -4.85 2.76
C GLN A 14 -0.72 -4.46 3.46
N GLN A 15 0.41 -4.84 2.88
CA GLN A 15 1.70 -4.50 3.45
C GLN A 15 1.93 -2.99 3.41
N ILE A 16 1.52 -2.35 2.34
CA ILE A 16 1.62 -0.90 2.24
C ILE A 16 0.78 -0.25 3.33
N GLY A 17 -0.43 -0.75 3.55
CA GLY A 17 -1.30 -0.23 4.59
C GLY A 17 -0.68 -0.36 5.96
N GLU A 18 -0.07 -1.51 6.24
CA GLU A 18 0.59 -1.73 7.51
C GLU A 18 1.75 -0.75 7.71
N ALA A 19 2.54 -0.53 6.66
CA ALA A 19 3.66 0.40 6.74
C ALA A 19 3.20 1.84 6.92
N ALA A 20 2.08 2.19 6.30
CA ALA A 20 1.57 3.55 6.36
C ALA A 20 0.60 3.77 7.54
N GLY A 21 0.18 2.70 8.20
CA GLY A 21 -0.77 2.81 9.30
C GLY A 21 -2.19 3.07 8.83
N VAL A 22 -2.56 2.59 7.66
CA VAL A 22 -3.90 2.81 7.10
C VAL A 22 -4.46 1.48 6.61
N SER A 23 -5.74 1.49 6.26
CA SER A 23 -6.40 0.28 5.77
C SER A 23 -6.00 -0.01 4.33
N LYS A 24 -6.24 -1.26 3.92
CA LYS A 24 -6.02 -1.64 2.54
C LYS A 24 -6.88 -0.81 1.58
N SER A 25 -8.12 -0.51 2.00
CA SER A 25 -9.00 0.33 1.19
C SER A 25 -8.42 1.70 0.98
N ALA A 26 -7.84 2.28 2.03
CA ALA A 26 -7.21 3.59 1.91
C ALA A 26 -6.02 3.54 0.96
N VAL A 27 -5.25 2.44 1.01
CA VAL A 27 -4.13 2.27 0.08
C VAL A 27 -4.64 2.26 -1.36
N SER A 28 -5.70 1.50 -1.62
CA SER A 28 -6.26 1.42 -2.96
C SER A 28 -6.66 2.80 -3.47
N LEU A 29 -7.35 3.57 -2.62
CA LEU A 29 -7.77 4.92 -3.01
C LEU A 29 -6.56 5.81 -3.26
N ALA A 30 -5.57 5.75 -2.39
CA ALA A 30 -4.39 6.61 -2.52
C ALA A 30 -3.61 6.28 -3.79
N LEU A 31 -3.50 5.00 -4.14
CA LEU A 31 -2.76 4.61 -5.34
C LEU A 31 -3.47 5.07 -6.61
N ARG A 32 -4.79 5.25 -6.54
CA ARG A 32 -5.54 5.80 -7.66
C ARG A 32 -5.59 7.32 -7.63
N ASN A 33 -4.90 7.91 -6.67
CA ASN A 33 -4.88 9.36 -6.51
C ASN A 33 -6.28 9.93 -6.23
N ASP A 34 -7.07 9.20 -5.48
CA ASP A 34 -8.45 9.56 -5.19
C ASP A 34 -8.48 10.71 -4.18
N PRO A 35 -9.19 11.81 -4.49
CA PRO A 35 -9.20 12.97 -3.59
C PRO A 35 -9.89 12.74 -2.26
N ARG A 36 -10.58 11.61 -2.08
CA ARG A 36 -11.15 11.30 -0.78
C ARG A 36 -10.08 11.06 0.28
N ILE A 37 -8.86 10.75 -0.14
CA ILE A 37 -7.73 10.63 0.76
C ILE A 37 -7.02 11.98 0.77
N PRO A 38 -6.75 12.58 1.95
CA PRO A 38 -6.03 13.87 1.99
C PRO A 38 -4.70 13.77 1.24
N GLU A 39 -4.32 14.87 0.63
CA GLU A 39 -3.14 14.86 -0.24
C GLU A 39 -1.89 14.38 0.49
N ALA A 40 -1.68 14.86 1.72
CA ALA A 40 -0.50 14.46 2.48
C ALA A 40 -0.46 12.94 2.71
N THR A 41 -1.60 12.37 3.07
CA THR A 41 -1.70 10.93 3.28
C THR A 41 -1.52 10.19 1.96
N ARG A 42 -2.12 10.71 0.91
CA ARG A 42 -2.01 10.12 -0.43
C ARG A 42 -0.56 10.03 -0.87
N GLN A 43 0.18 11.13 -0.71
CA GLN A 43 1.58 11.16 -1.10
C GLN A 43 2.42 10.22 -0.24
N ARG A 44 2.10 10.15 1.04
CA ARG A 44 2.84 9.26 1.93
C ARG A 44 2.66 7.81 1.51
N ILE A 45 1.42 7.42 1.22
CA ILE A 45 1.15 6.05 0.79
C ILE A 45 1.82 5.76 -0.54
N GLN A 46 1.74 6.70 -1.48
CA GLN A 46 2.36 6.52 -2.79
C GLN A 46 3.88 6.40 -2.67
N THR A 47 4.48 7.17 -1.79
CA THR A 47 5.92 7.10 -1.57
C THR A 47 6.32 5.74 -0.99
N ILE A 48 5.56 5.29 0.02
CA ILE A 48 5.83 3.99 0.63
C ILE A 48 5.71 2.88 -0.42
N ALA A 49 4.64 2.94 -1.23
CA ALA A 49 4.43 1.93 -2.26
C ALA A 49 5.60 1.91 -3.24
N ARG A 50 6.06 3.08 -3.66
CA ARG A 50 7.17 3.17 -4.58
C ARG A 50 8.44 2.60 -3.97
N GLU A 51 8.71 2.95 -2.70
CA GLU A 51 9.91 2.46 -2.03
C GLU A 51 9.88 0.96 -1.82
N MET A 52 8.69 0.39 -1.67
CA MET A 52 8.54 -1.06 -1.52
C MET A 52 8.58 -1.78 -2.86
N GLY A 53 8.58 -1.05 -3.95
CA GLY A 53 8.59 -1.67 -5.26
C GLY A 53 7.22 -2.13 -5.75
N TYR A 54 6.16 -1.64 -5.15
CA TYR A 54 4.81 -1.98 -5.58
C TYR A 54 4.48 -1.31 -6.92
N ARG A 55 3.87 -2.06 -7.81
CA ARG A 55 3.49 -1.52 -9.11
C ARG A 55 2.02 -1.62 -9.36
#